data_9ee202f5e2b74376935cb2a97e4619de
#
_entry.id   9ee202f5e2b74376935cb2a97e4619de
#
_cell.length_a   1.000
_cell.length_b   1.000
_cell.length_c   1.000
_cell.angle_alpha   90.00
_cell.angle_beta   90.00
_cell.angle_gamma   90.00
#
_symmetry.space_group_name_H-M   'P 1'
#
loop_
_entity.id
_entity.type
_entity.pdbx_description
1 polymer ?
#
loop_
_entity_poly.entity_id
_entity_poly.type
_entity_poly.pdbx_seq_one_letter_code
_entity_poly.pdbx_strand_id
1 'polypeptide(L)'
;MPTIILFTKIKAKKELVFNLSRSIDLHKISTKKTDEEAIAGRQSGLIELDETVTWRAKHLGVYQNFTSKVTECRPSEYFADKMVSGAFKSFKHEHYFSQENNTTTLVDVMEFASPLGFLGKFFDFIFLKRYMKQFLVERNNTIKLYAESDRWKEVI
;
A
#
# COMPACT_ATOMS: atom_id res chain seq x y z
N MET A 1 3.79 -10.74 15.46
CA MET A 1 3.18 -9.84 14.47
C MET A 1 3.25 -10.49 13.09
N PRO A 2 2.13 -10.61 12.40
CA PRO A 2 2.16 -11.05 11.01
C PRO A 2 3.01 -10.13 10.15
N THR A 3 3.85 -10.73 9.33
CA THR A 3 4.66 -10.02 8.34
C THR A 3 4.37 -10.63 6.97
N ILE A 4 4.06 -9.78 6.01
CA ILE A 4 3.88 -10.16 4.62
C ILE A 4 5.06 -9.60 3.84
N ILE A 5 5.73 -10.45 3.06
CA ILE A 5 6.76 -10.03 2.12
C ILE A 5 6.28 -10.44 0.72
N LEU A 6 6.17 -9.47 -0.17
CA LEU A 6 5.72 -9.69 -1.53
C LEU A 6 6.71 -9.12 -2.53
N PHE A 7 7.12 -9.94 -3.51
CA PHE A 7 7.98 -9.56 -4.61
C PHE A 7 7.14 -9.40 -5.87
N THR A 8 7.25 -8.25 -6.54
CA THR A 8 6.55 -7.98 -7.80
C THR A 8 7.55 -7.48 -8.83
N LYS A 9 7.67 -8.19 -9.95
CA LYS A 9 8.52 -7.78 -11.07
C LYS A 9 7.69 -7.01 -12.10
N ILE A 10 8.16 -5.82 -12.45
CA ILE A 10 7.46 -4.87 -13.33
C ILE A 10 8.42 -4.41 -14.40
N LYS A 11 8.02 -4.56 -15.67
CA LYS A 11 8.81 -4.14 -16.84
C LYS A 11 8.69 -2.63 -17.07
N ALA A 12 9.26 -1.87 -16.16
CA ALA A 12 9.29 -0.41 -16.19
C ALA A 12 10.46 0.11 -15.35
N LYS A 13 10.80 1.38 -15.53
CA LYS A 13 11.85 2.04 -14.74
C LYS A 13 11.42 2.22 -13.28
N LYS A 14 12.36 2.13 -12.36
CA LYS A 14 12.08 2.23 -10.92
C LYS A 14 11.45 3.57 -10.53
N GLU A 15 11.82 4.67 -11.18
CA GLU A 15 11.24 5.99 -10.95
C GLU A 15 9.72 5.98 -11.20
N LEU A 16 9.29 5.35 -12.29
CA LEU A 16 7.88 5.22 -12.61
C LEU A 16 7.14 4.34 -11.61
N VAL A 17 7.71 3.17 -11.28
CA VAL A 17 7.11 2.25 -10.31
C VAL A 17 7.00 2.89 -8.92
N PHE A 18 8.05 3.61 -8.50
CA PHE A 18 8.06 4.37 -7.25
C PHE A 18 6.94 5.42 -7.21
N ASN A 19 6.79 6.21 -8.29
CA ASN A 19 5.74 7.23 -8.38
C ASN A 19 4.35 6.60 -8.40
N LEU A 20 4.15 5.54 -9.14
CA LEU A 20 2.87 4.82 -9.16
C LEU A 20 2.50 4.26 -7.78
N SER A 21 3.49 3.77 -7.04
CA SER A 21 3.29 3.26 -5.68
C SER A 21 2.86 4.34 -4.68
N ARG A 22 3.22 5.61 -4.94
CA ARG A 22 2.84 6.79 -4.13
C ARG A 22 1.60 7.50 -4.65
N SER A 23 1.06 7.10 -5.79
CA SER A 23 -0.11 7.75 -6.37
C SER A 23 -1.38 7.42 -5.57
N ILE A 24 -1.96 8.45 -4.97
CA ILE A 24 -3.25 8.35 -4.27
C ILE A 24 -4.34 7.97 -5.27
N ASP A 25 -4.30 8.52 -6.47
CA ASP A 25 -5.31 8.24 -7.51
C ASP A 25 -5.24 6.79 -7.98
N LEU A 26 -4.04 6.24 -8.17
CA LEU A 26 -3.88 4.82 -8.52
C LEU A 26 -4.32 3.91 -7.36
N HIS A 27 -4.01 4.28 -6.12
CA HIS A 27 -4.44 3.52 -4.96
C HIS A 27 -5.97 3.38 -4.91
N LYS A 28 -6.71 4.45 -5.14
CA LYS A 28 -8.18 4.41 -5.24
C LYS A 28 -8.67 3.43 -6.31
N ILE A 29 -8.01 3.40 -7.46
CA ILE A 29 -8.35 2.47 -8.55
C ILE A 29 -8.09 1.03 -8.13
N SER A 30 -6.96 0.77 -7.48
CA SER A 30 -6.56 -0.57 -7.05
C SER A 30 -7.45 -1.14 -5.93
N THR A 31 -8.18 -0.30 -5.23
CA THR A 31 -8.99 -0.65 -4.05
C THR A 31 -10.50 -0.50 -4.27
N LYS A 32 -10.95 -0.52 -5.51
CA LYS A 32 -12.38 -0.37 -5.86
C LYS A 32 -13.30 -1.39 -5.16
N LYS A 33 -12.80 -2.59 -4.89
CA LYS A 33 -13.60 -3.64 -4.23
C LYS A 33 -13.97 -3.30 -2.79
N THR A 34 -13.19 -2.45 -2.13
CA THR A 34 -13.41 -2.00 -0.76
C THR A 34 -13.98 -0.60 -0.67
N ASP A 35 -14.34 -0.01 -1.81
CA ASP A 35 -14.89 1.35 -1.90
C ASP A 35 -14.04 2.39 -1.16
N GLU A 36 -12.72 2.30 -1.34
CA GLU A 36 -11.76 3.10 -0.60
C GLU A 36 -11.69 4.53 -1.13
N GLU A 37 -11.88 5.49 -0.23
CA GLU A 37 -11.84 6.92 -0.52
C GLU A 37 -10.81 7.62 0.36
N ALA A 38 -10.05 8.55 -0.23
CA ALA A 38 -9.20 9.46 0.53
C ALA A 38 -10.05 10.64 1.01
N ILE A 39 -10.27 10.73 2.33
CA ILE A 39 -11.19 11.71 2.93
C ILE A 39 -10.47 12.85 3.67
N ALA A 40 -9.19 12.73 3.93
CA ALA A 40 -8.38 13.76 4.59
C ALA A 40 -6.91 13.62 4.24
N GLY A 41 -6.12 14.64 4.50
CA GLY A 41 -4.70 14.70 4.15
C GLY A 41 -4.49 14.83 2.64
N ARG A 42 -3.53 14.09 2.11
CA ARG A 42 -3.27 14.03 0.67
C ARG A 42 -4.38 13.22 -0.01
N GLN A 43 -5.25 13.86 -0.74
CA GLN A 43 -6.42 13.21 -1.37
C GLN A 43 -6.24 12.92 -2.86
N SER A 44 -5.17 13.39 -3.47
CA SER A 44 -4.82 13.16 -4.88
C SER A 44 -3.33 13.40 -5.13
N GLY A 45 -2.84 12.95 -6.27
CA GLY A 45 -1.44 13.12 -6.66
C GLY A 45 -0.50 12.17 -5.92
N LEU A 46 0.77 12.54 -5.84
CA LEU A 46 1.83 11.72 -5.22
C LEU A 46 2.04 12.14 -3.78
N ILE A 47 1.82 11.24 -2.84
CA ILE A 47 2.08 11.49 -1.42
C ILE A 47 3.59 11.57 -1.17
N GLU A 48 4.00 12.50 -0.31
CA GLU A 48 5.39 12.80 -0.01
C GLU A 48 5.73 12.58 1.48
N LEU A 49 7.02 12.70 1.79
CA LEU A 49 7.52 12.57 3.16
C LEU A 49 6.76 13.51 4.11
N ASP A 50 6.43 12.99 5.28
CA ASP A 50 5.67 13.66 6.35
C ASP A 50 4.19 13.95 6.04
N GLU A 51 3.73 13.68 4.84
CA GLU A 51 2.30 13.80 4.52
C GLU A 51 1.50 12.62 5.07
N THR A 52 0.25 12.88 5.34
CA THR A 52 -0.73 11.89 5.78
C THR A 52 -1.83 11.72 4.74
N VAL A 53 -2.47 10.56 4.76
CA VAL A 53 -3.72 10.31 4.08
C VAL A 53 -4.65 9.54 5.01
N THR A 54 -5.92 9.93 5.03
CA THR A 54 -6.96 9.20 5.73
C THR A 54 -7.85 8.51 4.70
N TRP A 55 -7.88 7.20 4.77
CA TRP A 55 -8.70 6.34 3.95
C TRP A 55 -9.97 5.95 4.69
N ARG A 56 -11.09 5.98 4.00
CA ARG A 56 -12.33 5.35 4.44
C ARG A 56 -12.62 4.19 3.50
N ALA A 57 -12.74 3.00 4.03
CA ALA A 57 -12.95 1.80 3.24
C ALA A 57 -13.92 0.84 3.92
N LYS A 58 -14.58 0.01 3.13
CA LYS A 58 -15.44 -1.05 3.62
C LYS A 58 -14.69 -2.36 3.65
N HIS A 59 -14.36 -2.83 4.85
CA HIS A 59 -13.73 -4.13 5.07
C HIS A 59 -14.67 -5.02 5.87
N LEU A 60 -14.92 -6.24 5.36
CA LEU A 60 -15.78 -7.23 6.03
C LEU A 60 -17.17 -6.67 6.37
N GLY A 61 -17.73 -5.86 5.48
CA GLY A 61 -19.06 -5.26 5.65
C GLY A 61 -19.13 -4.02 6.52
N VAL A 62 -18.02 -3.55 7.10
CA VAL A 62 -17.96 -2.39 8.00
C VAL A 62 -17.07 -1.29 7.40
N TYR A 63 -17.57 -0.05 7.38
CA TYR A 63 -16.76 1.11 7.03
C TYR A 63 -15.80 1.45 8.16
N GLN A 64 -14.52 1.65 7.81
CA GLN A 64 -13.46 1.96 8.74
C GLN A 64 -12.61 3.08 8.20
N ASN A 65 -12.07 3.92 9.09
CA ASN A 65 -11.10 4.94 8.74
C ASN A 65 -9.70 4.47 9.12
N PHE A 66 -8.75 4.74 8.26
CA PHE A 66 -7.34 4.41 8.45
C PHE A 66 -6.50 5.61 8.02
N THR A 67 -5.71 6.15 8.94
CA THR A 67 -4.79 7.25 8.65
C THR A 67 -3.37 6.73 8.69
N SER A 68 -2.64 6.90 7.59
CA SER A 68 -1.21 6.62 7.52
C SER A 68 -0.40 7.89 7.26
N LYS A 69 0.87 7.84 7.62
CA LYS A 69 1.86 8.89 7.37
C LYS A 69 3.08 8.28 6.71
N VAL A 70 3.59 8.94 5.67
CA VAL A 70 4.89 8.59 5.09
C VAL A 70 5.97 9.07 6.05
N THR A 71 6.66 8.13 6.68
CA THR A 71 7.64 8.42 7.74
C THR A 71 9.08 8.41 7.24
N GLU A 72 9.34 7.77 6.11
CA GLU A 72 10.67 7.67 5.50
C GLU A 72 10.52 7.68 3.98
N CYS A 73 11.47 8.34 3.29
CA CYS A 73 11.48 8.38 1.84
C CYS A 73 12.92 8.59 1.31
N ARG A 74 13.33 7.69 0.44
CA ARG A 74 14.52 7.84 -0.42
C ARG A 74 14.05 7.73 -1.87
N PRO A 75 14.01 8.83 -2.63
CA PRO A 75 13.40 8.86 -3.95
C PRO A 75 13.86 7.72 -4.86
N SER A 76 12.91 7.05 -5.49
CA SER A 76 13.08 5.92 -6.41
C SER A 76 13.69 4.65 -5.82
N GLU A 77 13.97 4.61 -4.50
CA GLU A 77 14.60 3.47 -3.84
C GLU A 77 13.75 2.89 -2.71
N TYR A 78 13.10 3.75 -1.93
CA TYR A 78 12.43 3.31 -0.71
C TYR A 78 11.45 4.36 -0.20
N PHE A 79 10.33 3.93 0.33
CA PHE A 79 9.53 4.71 1.27
C PHE A 79 8.79 3.79 2.24
N ALA A 80 8.42 4.35 3.38
CA ALA A 80 7.64 3.65 4.38
C ALA A 80 6.50 4.51 4.89
N ASP A 81 5.37 3.88 5.15
CA ASP A 81 4.25 4.50 5.84
C ASP A 81 3.85 3.72 7.09
N LYS A 82 3.42 4.47 8.10
CA LYS A 82 2.96 3.94 9.37
C LYS A 82 1.56 4.45 9.68
N MET A 83 0.79 3.60 10.35
CA MET A 83 -0.51 4.01 10.87
C MET A 83 -0.36 5.10 11.93
N VAL A 84 -1.14 6.16 11.77
CA VAL A 84 -1.36 7.20 12.79
C VAL A 84 -2.59 6.85 13.62
N SER A 85 -3.67 6.43 12.96
CA SER A 85 -4.90 5.95 13.59
C SER A 85 -5.61 4.94 12.70
N GLY A 86 -6.31 3.99 13.30
CA GLY A 86 -7.02 2.96 12.57
C GLY A 86 -7.40 1.77 13.43
N ALA A 87 -7.92 0.73 12.80
CA ALA A 87 -8.42 -0.46 13.48
C ALA A 87 -7.32 -1.41 13.97
N PHE A 88 -6.09 -1.27 13.49
CA PHE A 88 -4.97 -2.08 13.95
C PHE A 88 -4.39 -1.56 15.27
N LYS A 89 -3.74 -2.43 16.00
CA LYS A 89 -2.86 -2.01 17.12
C LYS A 89 -1.59 -1.34 16.60
N SER A 90 -1.04 -1.85 15.50
CA SER A 90 0.09 -1.29 14.80
C SER A 90 0.03 -1.68 13.33
N PHE A 91 0.61 -0.84 12.47
CA PHE A 91 0.74 -1.10 11.06
C PHE A 91 1.94 -0.33 10.50
N LYS A 92 2.80 -1.01 9.75
CA LYS A 92 3.92 -0.45 9.01
C LYS A 92 4.01 -1.13 7.65
N HIS A 93 4.17 -0.35 6.61
CA HIS A 93 4.38 -0.85 5.25
C HIS A 93 5.63 -0.20 4.65
N GLU A 94 6.57 -1.03 4.24
CA GLU A 94 7.81 -0.61 3.61
C GLU A 94 7.82 -1.05 2.15
N HIS A 95 8.28 -0.16 1.28
CA HIS A 95 8.36 -0.38 -0.16
C HIS A 95 9.79 -0.18 -0.62
N TYR A 96 10.38 -1.21 -1.21
CA TYR A 96 11.74 -1.20 -1.75
C TYR A 96 11.71 -1.34 -3.26
N PHE A 97 12.51 -0.56 -3.96
CA PHE A 97 12.57 -0.53 -5.41
C PHE A 97 14.00 -0.75 -5.89
N SER A 98 14.21 -1.78 -6.68
CA SER A 98 15.49 -2.05 -7.35
C SER A 98 15.26 -2.33 -8.82
N GLN A 99 16.20 -1.91 -9.67
CA GLN A 99 16.09 -2.08 -11.11
C GLN A 99 17.30 -2.84 -11.65
N GLU A 100 17.01 -3.82 -12.48
CA GLU A 100 17.99 -4.51 -13.29
C GLU A 100 17.53 -4.49 -14.75
N ASN A 101 18.34 -3.88 -15.62
CA ASN A 101 17.94 -3.59 -17.01
C ASN A 101 16.65 -2.76 -17.04
N ASN A 102 15.62 -3.25 -17.72
CA ASN A 102 14.33 -2.57 -17.84
C ASN A 102 13.24 -3.12 -16.90
N THR A 103 13.65 -3.89 -15.89
CA THR A 103 12.72 -4.52 -14.94
C THR A 103 12.99 -4.02 -13.53
N THR A 104 11.96 -3.53 -12.88
CA THR A 104 11.98 -3.14 -11.47
C THR A 104 11.41 -4.27 -10.62
N THR A 105 12.10 -4.59 -9.54
CA THR A 105 11.56 -5.44 -8.47
C THR A 105 11.06 -4.53 -7.35
N LEU A 106 9.76 -4.57 -7.13
CA LEU A 106 9.09 -3.96 -5.98
C LEU A 106 9.01 -5.03 -4.89
N VAL A 107 9.57 -4.72 -3.73
CA VAL A 107 9.46 -5.57 -2.54
C VAL A 107 8.65 -4.82 -1.50
N ASP A 108 7.50 -5.38 -1.14
CA ASP A 108 6.67 -4.87 -0.06
C ASP A 108 6.91 -5.68 1.20
N VAL A 109 7.12 -4.99 2.32
CA VAL A 109 7.20 -5.59 3.66
C VAL A 109 6.12 -4.94 4.51
N MET A 110 5.09 -5.69 4.85
CA MET A 110 3.95 -5.20 5.61
C MET A 110 3.85 -5.93 6.94
N GLU A 111 3.92 -5.18 8.03
CA GLU A 111 3.78 -5.67 9.40
C GLU A 111 2.54 -5.04 10.04
N PHE A 112 1.74 -5.85 10.70
CA PHE A 112 0.55 -5.35 11.39
C PHE A 112 0.19 -6.23 12.59
N ALA A 113 -0.59 -5.66 13.51
CA ALA A 113 -1.15 -6.37 14.64
C ALA A 113 -2.59 -5.93 14.89
N SER A 114 -3.47 -6.90 15.18
CA SER A 114 -4.83 -6.60 15.59
C SER A 114 -4.87 -6.12 17.06
N PRO A 115 -5.87 -5.36 17.46
CA PRO A 115 -5.99 -4.87 18.83
C PRO A 115 -6.47 -5.93 19.83
N LEU A 116 -6.81 -7.14 19.41
CA LEU A 116 -7.55 -8.15 20.21
C LEU A 116 -6.67 -9.10 21.07
N GLY A 117 -5.43 -8.76 21.35
CA GLY A 117 -4.55 -9.54 22.22
C GLY A 117 -4.29 -10.95 21.70
N PHE A 118 -4.44 -11.99 22.55
CA PHE A 118 -4.18 -13.40 22.19
C PHE A 118 -5.14 -13.92 21.11
N LEU A 119 -6.42 -13.61 21.22
CA LEU A 119 -7.42 -13.95 20.20
C LEU A 119 -7.13 -13.22 18.89
N GLY A 120 -6.64 -11.98 18.98
CA GLY A 120 -6.19 -11.20 17.84
C GLY A 120 -5.01 -11.84 17.13
N LYS A 121 -4.04 -12.40 17.83
CA LYS A 121 -2.89 -13.11 17.23
C LYS A 121 -3.31 -14.30 16.39
N PHE A 122 -4.26 -15.07 16.87
CA PHE A 122 -4.82 -16.20 16.11
C PHE A 122 -5.56 -15.73 14.87
N PHE A 123 -6.40 -14.72 15.01
CA PHE A 123 -7.11 -14.10 13.90
C PHE A 123 -6.15 -13.49 12.86
N ASP A 124 -5.12 -12.76 13.32
CA ASP A 124 -4.09 -12.17 12.46
C ASP A 124 -3.37 -13.23 11.62
N PHE A 125 -3.03 -14.34 12.26
CA PHE A 125 -2.26 -15.41 11.60
C PHE A 125 -3.07 -16.15 10.53
N ILE A 126 -4.31 -16.52 10.83
CA ILE A 126 -5.10 -17.40 9.95
C ILE A 126 -5.89 -16.64 8.91
N PHE A 127 -6.52 -15.54 9.30
CA PHE A 127 -7.48 -14.83 8.46
C PHE A 127 -6.94 -13.51 7.93
N LEU A 128 -6.50 -12.63 8.82
CA LEU A 128 -6.15 -11.25 8.45
C LEU A 128 -4.89 -11.21 7.57
N LYS A 129 -3.90 -12.04 7.86
CA LYS A 129 -2.69 -12.14 7.03
C LYS A 129 -3.04 -12.54 5.58
N ARG A 130 -3.92 -13.52 5.41
CA ARG A 130 -4.36 -13.94 4.07
C ARG A 130 -5.14 -12.84 3.36
N TYR A 131 -6.03 -12.17 4.06
CA TYR A 131 -6.82 -11.06 3.54
C TYR A 131 -5.92 -9.90 3.10
N MET A 132 -4.99 -9.48 3.96
CA MET A 132 -4.05 -8.39 3.65
C MET A 132 -3.10 -8.73 2.51
N LYS A 133 -2.64 -9.99 2.44
CA LYS A 133 -1.80 -10.45 1.33
C LYS A 133 -2.56 -10.37 -0.01
N GLN A 134 -3.80 -10.82 -0.05
CA GLN A 134 -4.63 -10.72 -1.24
C GLN A 134 -4.83 -9.28 -1.68
N PHE A 135 -5.11 -8.41 -0.74
CA PHE A 135 -5.25 -6.97 -0.95
C PHE A 135 -3.99 -6.35 -1.58
N LEU A 136 -2.83 -6.70 -1.03
CA LEU A 136 -1.54 -6.22 -1.52
C LEU A 136 -1.21 -6.75 -2.92
N VAL A 137 -1.51 -8.02 -3.21
CA VAL A 137 -1.34 -8.61 -4.54
C VAL A 137 -2.19 -7.88 -5.58
N GLU A 138 -3.44 -7.62 -5.28
CA GLU A 138 -4.33 -6.88 -6.19
C GLU A 138 -3.84 -5.45 -6.44
N ARG A 139 -3.36 -4.76 -5.40
CA ARG A 139 -2.73 -3.44 -5.53
C ARG A 139 -1.52 -3.50 -6.47
N ASN A 140 -0.62 -4.43 -6.26
CA ASN A 140 0.60 -4.53 -7.04
C ASN A 140 0.35 -4.95 -8.49
N ASN A 141 -0.66 -5.77 -8.73
CA ASN A 141 -1.09 -6.10 -10.10
C ASN A 141 -1.60 -4.86 -10.84
N THR A 142 -2.29 -3.96 -10.16
CA THR A 142 -2.73 -2.69 -10.73
C THR A 142 -1.54 -1.77 -11.04
N ILE A 143 -0.57 -1.65 -10.12
CA ILE A 143 0.66 -0.90 -10.37
C ILE A 143 1.39 -1.45 -11.60
N LYS A 144 1.53 -2.76 -11.69
CA LYS A 144 2.18 -3.44 -12.83
C LYS A 144 1.46 -3.14 -14.14
N LEU A 145 0.14 -3.26 -14.17
CA LEU A 145 -0.68 -2.98 -15.35
C LEU A 145 -0.48 -1.54 -15.84
N TYR A 146 -0.51 -0.57 -14.95
CA TYR A 146 -0.33 0.84 -15.29
C TYR A 146 1.11 1.16 -15.72
N ALA A 147 2.10 0.59 -15.04
CA ALA A 147 3.51 0.80 -15.35
C ALA A 147 3.92 0.22 -16.71
N GLU A 148 3.38 -0.94 -17.07
CA GLU A 148 3.69 -1.66 -18.32
C GLU A 148 2.85 -1.20 -19.52
N SER A 149 2.02 -0.17 -19.35
CA SER A 149 1.17 0.43 -20.39
C SER A 149 1.29 1.95 -20.36
N ASP A 150 0.58 2.66 -21.25
CA ASP A 150 0.53 4.13 -21.24
C ASP A 150 -0.45 4.69 -20.21
N ARG A 151 -1.15 3.85 -19.47
CA ARG A 151 -2.16 4.25 -18.50
C ARG A 151 -1.60 4.98 -17.27
N TRP A 152 -0.30 4.85 -17.00
CA TRP A 152 0.34 5.63 -15.93
C TRP A 152 0.14 7.14 -16.08
N LYS A 153 -0.04 7.64 -17.31
CA LYS A 153 -0.30 9.05 -17.59
C LYS A 153 -1.64 9.55 -17.02
N GLU A 154 -2.55 8.65 -16.71
CA GLU A 154 -3.86 8.98 -16.13
C GLU A 154 -3.77 9.32 -14.63
N VAL A 155 -2.70 8.89 -13.95
CA VAL A 155 -2.59 8.92 -12.47
C VAL A 155 -1.29 9.54 -11.95
N ILE A 156 -0.46 10.06 -12.84
CA ILE A 156 0.77 10.80 -12.47
C ILE A 156 0.77 12.17 -13.15
#